data_7d22d2c5bb52006ad7a557bb901a4674
#
_entry.id   7d22d2c5bb52006ad7a557bb901a4674
#
_cell.length_a   1.000
_cell.length_b   1.000
_cell.length_c   1.000
_cell.angle_alpha   90.00
_cell.angle_beta   90.00
_cell.angle_gamma   90.00
#
_symmetry.space_group_name_H-M   'P 1'
#
loop_
_entity.id
_entity.type
_entity.pdbx_description
1 polymer ?
#
loop_
_entity_poly.entity_id
_entity_poly.type
_entity_poly.pdbx_seq_one_letter_code
_entity_poly.pdbx_strand_id
1 'polypeptide(L)'
;MSSSVKRFELFRMLFAIAIALLVSFGIIFLVSSQPLTAIYTLITGPFKSRRNFANVIEAMIPLIFTGTGVCIMFSANQINLAGEGAFHIGGLASAVVALELGLSAGLSQAVAILLSGLAGAVFTAVPAVLKIKTNSSVLVSSLMLNYLAQWFATFILMHFICDPSIGSGSYLIPEELKLPAMIEKTRIHAGLIIALAAAVLGYFFLYRSRTGYELRLTGQNELFARYSGVSIVKVVLVSQLLGGFIAGVGGGVELLSPIYSRFSWTSLLGYGWDAIIICTLAKNNPLYTPLAALFLAYLRTGASIMSRYTDVTLEIVQITQGIIILLVVAEQFLSGYRHRMIAKEAIAALKEEEGK
;
A
#
# COMPACT_ATOMS: atom_id res chain seq x y z
N MET A 1 3.73 28.39 1.74
CA MET A 1 5.04 27.81 1.34
C MET A 1 5.53 28.58 0.12
N SER A 2 6.69 29.24 0.22
CA SER A 2 7.26 30.02 -0.88
C SER A 2 7.59 29.13 -2.09
N SER A 3 7.66 29.73 -3.29
CA SER A 3 8.00 29.02 -4.53
C SER A 3 9.39 28.36 -4.46
N SER A 4 10.33 28.94 -3.73
CA SER A 4 11.69 28.43 -3.50
C SER A 4 11.69 27.15 -2.66
N VAL A 5 10.88 27.08 -1.61
CA VAL A 5 10.75 25.86 -0.78
C VAL A 5 10.15 24.70 -1.58
N LYS A 6 9.15 24.96 -2.44
CA LYS A 6 8.58 23.92 -3.33
C LYS A 6 9.61 23.41 -4.33
N ARG A 7 10.39 24.29 -4.93
CA ARG A 7 11.46 23.91 -5.88
C ARG A 7 12.57 23.11 -5.18
N PHE A 8 12.94 23.49 -3.96
CA PHE A 8 13.91 22.74 -3.17
C PHE A 8 13.40 21.33 -2.80
N GLU A 9 12.12 21.18 -2.42
CA GLU A 9 11.54 19.85 -2.14
C GLU A 9 11.54 18.97 -3.39
N LEU A 10 11.21 19.51 -4.55
CA LEU A 10 11.27 18.79 -5.81
C LEU A 10 12.71 18.37 -6.15
N PHE A 11 13.66 19.31 -6.04
CA PHE A 11 15.08 19.03 -6.27
C PHE A 11 15.59 17.94 -5.32
N ARG A 12 15.27 18.01 -4.03
CA ARG A 12 15.64 17.02 -3.02
C ARG A 12 15.11 15.63 -3.39
N MET A 13 13.85 15.54 -3.81
CA MET A 13 13.23 14.27 -4.21
C MET A 13 13.94 13.70 -5.45
N LEU A 14 14.16 14.50 -6.48
CA LEU A 14 14.87 14.08 -7.68
C LEU A 14 16.31 13.65 -7.39
N PHE A 15 17.00 14.37 -6.50
CA PHE A 15 18.35 14.04 -6.09
C PHE A 15 18.42 12.73 -5.28
N ALA A 16 17.45 12.51 -4.38
CA ALA A 16 17.34 11.24 -3.66
C ALA A 16 17.09 10.05 -4.60
N ILE A 17 16.21 10.22 -5.58
CA ILE A 17 15.96 9.21 -6.62
C ILE A 17 17.23 8.95 -7.44
N ALA A 18 17.93 10.01 -7.85
CA ALA A 18 19.18 9.88 -8.62
C ALA A 18 20.25 9.10 -7.85
N ILE A 19 20.46 9.41 -6.56
CA ILE A 19 21.39 8.67 -5.71
C ILE A 19 20.94 7.21 -5.56
N ALA A 20 19.63 6.98 -5.33
CA ALA A 20 19.08 5.64 -5.22
C ALA A 20 19.36 4.80 -6.47
N LEU A 21 19.14 5.38 -7.65
CA LEU A 21 19.44 4.73 -8.91
C LEU A 21 20.94 4.50 -9.10
N LEU A 22 21.79 5.48 -8.77
CA LEU A 22 23.24 5.32 -8.87
C LEU A 22 23.79 4.20 -7.98
N VAL A 23 23.34 4.12 -6.72
CA VAL A 23 23.73 3.04 -5.80
C VAL A 23 23.24 1.70 -6.32
N SER A 24 21.97 1.64 -6.77
CA SER A 24 21.38 0.43 -7.33
C SER A 24 22.08 -0.05 -8.60
N PHE A 25 22.43 0.87 -9.49
CA PHE A 25 23.20 0.55 -10.69
C PHE A 25 24.61 0.12 -10.34
N GLY A 26 25.25 0.74 -9.33
CA GLY A 26 26.54 0.29 -8.80
C GLY A 26 26.52 -1.17 -8.34
N ILE A 27 25.47 -1.58 -7.63
CA ILE A 27 25.31 -2.98 -7.19
C ILE A 27 25.13 -3.91 -8.40
N ILE A 28 24.31 -3.53 -9.38
CA ILE A 28 24.12 -4.31 -10.61
C ILE A 28 25.45 -4.45 -11.37
N PHE A 29 26.25 -3.39 -11.42
CA PHE A 29 27.59 -3.43 -12.05
C PHE A 29 28.57 -4.38 -11.37
N LEU A 30 28.45 -4.54 -10.05
CA LEU A 30 29.33 -5.44 -9.28
C LEU A 30 28.93 -6.92 -9.41
N VAL A 31 27.66 -7.18 -9.70
CA VAL A 31 27.09 -8.54 -9.61
C VAL A 31 26.80 -9.13 -10.99
N SER A 32 26.39 -8.32 -11.97
CA SER A 32 26.01 -8.79 -13.30
C SER A 32 27.20 -8.81 -14.25
N SER A 33 27.28 -9.84 -15.06
CA SER A 33 28.21 -9.91 -16.21
C SER A 33 27.79 -8.99 -17.35
N GLN A 34 26.49 -8.57 -17.38
CA GLN A 34 25.91 -7.69 -18.41
C GLN A 34 25.14 -6.50 -17.78
N PRO A 35 25.81 -5.63 -17.00
CA PRO A 35 25.13 -4.62 -16.19
C PRO A 35 24.32 -3.61 -17.01
N LEU A 36 24.80 -3.20 -18.17
CA LEU A 36 24.09 -2.26 -19.05
C LEU A 36 22.77 -2.87 -19.58
N THR A 37 22.80 -4.15 -19.94
CA THR A 37 21.59 -4.88 -20.39
C THR A 37 20.59 -5.03 -19.24
N ALA A 38 21.07 -5.29 -18.04
CA ALA A 38 20.24 -5.40 -16.84
C ALA A 38 19.55 -4.06 -16.53
N ILE A 39 20.29 -2.96 -16.48
CA ILE A 39 19.75 -1.61 -16.23
C ILE A 39 18.75 -1.21 -17.34
N TYR A 40 19.14 -1.42 -18.61
CA TYR A 40 18.26 -1.16 -19.74
C TYR A 40 16.96 -1.95 -19.64
N THR A 41 17.02 -3.22 -19.25
CA THR A 41 15.84 -4.09 -19.10
C THR A 41 14.98 -3.68 -17.91
N LEU A 42 15.57 -3.24 -16.80
CA LEU A 42 14.85 -2.69 -15.66
C LEU A 42 13.99 -1.48 -16.06
N ILE A 43 14.59 -0.55 -16.81
CA ILE A 43 13.93 0.70 -17.18
C ILE A 43 12.97 0.52 -18.37
N THR A 44 13.36 -0.19 -19.41
CA THR A 44 12.54 -0.30 -20.64
C THR A 44 11.64 -1.52 -20.67
N GLY A 45 11.95 -2.55 -19.86
CA GLY A 45 11.23 -3.82 -19.84
C GLY A 45 9.71 -3.69 -19.72
N PRO A 46 9.21 -2.86 -18.79
CA PRO A 46 7.76 -2.63 -18.66
C PRO A 46 7.10 -2.07 -19.91
N PHE A 47 7.80 -1.30 -20.73
CA PHE A 47 7.30 -0.69 -21.97
C PHE A 47 7.49 -1.56 -23.20
N LYS A 48 8.30 -2.62 -23.16
CA LYS A 48 8.61 -3.46 -24.33
C LYS A 48 7.39 -4.18 -24.93
N SER A 49 6.34 -4.41 -24.14
CA SER A 49 5.13 -5.04 -24.62
C SER A 49 3.89 -4.53 -23.92
N ARG A 50 2.74 -4.55 -24.59
CA ARG A 50 1.43 -4.23 -24.02
C ARG A 50 1.14 -5.08 -22.77
N ARG A 51 1.54 -6.35 -22.78
CA ARG A 51 1.38 -7.27 -21.66
C ARG A 51 2.21 -6.84 -20.44
N ASN A 52 3.47 -6.44 -20.65
CA ASN A 52 4.34 -6.00 -19.56
C ASN A 52 3.82 -4.72 -18.90
N PHE A 53 3.36 -3.76 -19.71
CA PHE A 53 2.75 -2.54 -19.20
C PHE A 53 1.44 -2.83 -18.45
N ALA A 54 0.61 -3.74 -18.96
CA ALA A 54 -0.60 -4.18 -18.28
C ALA A 54 -0.30 -4.84 -16.93
N ASN A 55 0.81 -5.59 -16.79
CA ASN A 55 1.23 -6.16 -15.52
C ASN A 55 1.64 -5.07 -14.51
N VAL A 56 2.16 -3.92 -14.94
CA VAL A 56 2.41 -2.77 -14.04
C VAL A 56 1.09 -2.22 -13.49
N ILE A 57 0.11 -2.03 -14.37
CA ILE A 57 -1.21 -1.50 -13.97
C ILE A 57 -1.93 -2.48 -13.06
N GLU A 58 -1.83 -3.77 -13.34
CA GLU A 58 -2.41 -4.81 -12.48
C GLU A 58 -1.74 -4.83 -11.11
N ALA A 59 -0.41 -4.85 -11.05
CA ALA A 59 0.34 -4.89 -9.80
C ALA A 59 0.12 -3.65 -8.91
N MET A 60 -0.30 -2.51 -9.46
CA MET A 60 -0.61 -1.33 -8.67
C MET A 60 -1.97 -1.40 -7.96
N ILE A 61 -2.90 -2.28 -8.38
CA ILE A 61 -4.26 -2.34 -7.83
C ILE A 61 -4.26 -2.64 -6.33
N PRO A 62 -3.67 -3.78 -5.85
CA PRO A 62 -3.60 -4.08 -4.42
C PRO A 62 -2.84 -3.01 -3.63
N LEU A 63 -1.82 -2.42 -4.25
CA LEU A 63 -1.00 -1.37 -3.65
C LEU A 63 -1.78 -0.06 -3.41
N ILE A 64 -2.72 0.29 -4.28
CA ILE A 64 -3.61 1.45 -4.08
C ILE A 64 -4.51 1.23 -2.87
N PHE A 65 -5.12 0.05 -2.74
CA PHE A 65 -5.99 -0.26 -1.61
C PHE A 65 -5.24 -0.21 -0.28
N THR A 66 -4.16 -0.96 -0.17
CA THR A 66 -3.37 -1.02 1.06
C THR A 66 -2.75 0.33 1.40
N GLY A 67 -2.19 1.04 0.41
CA GLY A 67 -1.65 2.39 0.58
C GLY A 67 -2.70 3.41 1.04
N THR A 68 -3.91 3.38 0.46
CA THR A 68 -5.02 4.26 0.87
C THR A 68 -5.46 3.95 2.30
N GLY A 69 -5.60 2.67 2.66
CA GLY A 69 -5.95 2.24 4.01
C GLY A 69 -4.93 2.74 5.05
N VAL A 70 -3.64 2.53 4.78
CA VAL A 70 -2.55 2.98 5.65
C VAL A 70 -2.48 4.51 5.74
N CYS A 71 -2.73 5.26 4.65
CA CYS A 71 -2.81 6.72 4.69
C CYS A 71 -3.86 7.22 5.69
N ILE A 72 -5.03 6.57 5.78
CA ILE A 72 -6.07 6.94 6.73
C ILE A 72 -5.62 6.66 8.17
N MET A 73 -5.02 5.49 8.43
CA MET A 73 -4.51 5.13 9.75
C MET A 73 -3.40 6.10 10.21
N PHE A 74 -2.44 6.37 9.34
CA PHE A 74 -1.29 7.22 9.66
C PHE A 74 -1.65 8.70 9.79
N SER A 75 -2.73 9.14 9.12
CA SER A 75 -3.24 10.51 9.29
C SER A 75 -3.70 10.81 10.72
N ALA A 76 -4.01 9.79 11.51
CA ALA A 76 -4.33 9.91 12.93
C ALA A 76 -3.10 9.67 13.84
N ASN A 77 -1.87 9.64 13.29
CA ASN A 77 -0.63 9.25 13.98
C ASN A 77 -0.68 7.87 14.64
N GLN A 78 -1.51 6.98 14.08
CA GLN A 78 -1.61 5.58 14.53
C GLN A 78 -0.85 4.71 13.55
N ILE A 79 0.40 4.37 13.90
CA ILE A 79 1.23 3.48 13.10
C ILE A 79 0.70 2.05 13.31
N ASN A 80 -0.21 1.65 12.45
CA ASN A 80 -0.78 0.30 12.41
C ASN A 80 -0.27 -0.44 11.18
N LEU A 81 0.39 -1.56 11.40
CA LEU A 81 0.93 -2.43 10.36
C LEU A 81 0.00 -3.62 10.03
N ALA A 82 -1.19 -3.67 10.63
CA ALA A 82 -2.18 -4.73 10.38
C ALA A 82 -2.81 -4.67 8.97
N GLY A 83 -2.43 -3.70 8.14
CA GLY A 83 -2.88 -3.63 6.75
C GLY A 83 -2.57 -4.89 5.94
N GLU A 84 -1.44 -5.56 6.23
CA GLU A 84 -1.07 -6.85 5.63
C GLU A 84 -2.05 -7.96 6.03
N GLY A 85 -2.30 -8.11 7.32
CA GLY A 85 -3.24 -9.11 7.84
C GLY A 85 -4.68 -8.81 7.42
N ALA A 86 -5.08 -7.55 7.39
CA ALA A 86 -6.41 -7.14 6.92
C ALA A 86 -6.63 -7.51 5.44
N PHE A 87 -5.62 -7.29 4.60
CA PHE A 87 -5.63 -7.71 3.20
C PHE A 87 -5.75 -9.23 3.08
N HIS A 88 -4.96 -9.97 3.86
CA HIS A 88 -4.94 -11.43 3.85
C HIS A 88 -6.27 -12.03 4.30
N ILE A 89 -6.83 -11.55 5.42
CA ILE A 89 -8.15 -11.96 5.94
C ILE A 89 -9.28 -11.54 4.99
N GLY A 90 -9.16 -10.38 4.33
CA GLY A 90 -10.09 -9.96 3.28
C GLY A 90 -10.11 -10.93 2.10
N GLY A 91 -8.94 -11.37 1.64
CA GLY A 91 -8.84 -12.40 0.59
C GLY A 91 -9.45 -13.73 1.03
N LEU A 92 -9.17 -14.19 2.26
CA LEU A 92 -9.80 -15.38 2.81
C LEU A 92 -11.33 -15.28 2.84
N ALA A 93 -11.87 -14.16 3.35
CA ALA A 93 -13.31 -13.93 3.40
C ALA A 93 -13.94 -13.99 2.01
N SER A 94 -13.29 -13.40 1.01
CA SER A 94 -13.72 -13.49 -0.38
C SER A 94 -13.72 -14.92 -0.91
N ALA A 95 -12.69 -15.73 -0.56
CA ALA A 95 -12.61 -17.14 -0.95
C ALA A 95 -13.77 -17.95 -0.38
N VAL A 96 -14.04 -17.79 0.92
CA VAL A 96 -15.15 -18.50 1.59
C VAL A 96 -16.50 -18.12 0.95
N VAL A 97 -16.73 -16.83 0.70
CA VAL A 97 -17.97 -16.39 0.03
C VAL A 97 -18.10 -16.96 -1.37
N ALA A 98 -17.02 -16.95 -2.15
CA ALA A 98 -17.03 -17.45 -3.51
C ALA A 98 -17.28 -18.95 -3.62
N LEU A 99 -16.85 -19.73 -2.62
CA LEU A 99 -16.97 -21.18 -2.64
C LEU A 99 -18.25 -21.71 -1.97
N GLU A 100 -18.76 -21.01 -0.93
CA GLU A 100 -19.80 -21.58 -0.06
C GLU A 100 -21.20 -20.94 -0.25
N LEU A 101 -21.27 -19.65 -0.70
CA LEU A 101 -22.58 -18.97 -0.67
C LEU A 101 -23.53 -19.30 -1.84
N GLY A 102 -23.05 -19.81 -2.97
CA GLY A 102 -23.90 -20.24 -4.09
C GLY A 102 -24.85 -19.16 -4.66
N LEU A 103 -24.50 -17.87 -4.52
CA LEU A 103 -25.29 -16.74 -4.99
C LEU A 103 -25.08 -16.50 -6.51
N SER A 104 -25.96 -15.72 -7.15
CA SER A 104 -25.71 -15.29 -8.53
C SER A 104 -24.39 -14.50 -8.64
N ALA A 105 -23.71 -14.61 -9.79
CA ALA A 105 -22.34 -14.12 -9.98
C ALA A 105 -22.14 -12.68 -9.52
N GLY A 106 -22.94 -11.73 -9.98
CA GLY A 106 -22.79 -10.31 -9.60
C GLY A 106 -23.06 -10.03 -8.13
N LEU A 107 -24.05 -10.72 -7.53
CA LEU A 107 -24.35 -10.58 -6.10
C LEU A 107 -23.24 -11.18 -5.25
N SER A 108 -22.73 -12.34 -5.64
CA SER A 108 -21.62 -13.01 -4.95
C SER A 108 -20.36 -12.15 -4.95
N GLN A 109 -20.00 -11.52 -6.09
CA GLN A 109 -18.88 -10.58 -6.18
C GLN A 109 -19.06 -9.39 -5.20
N ALA A 110 -20.23 -8.76 -5.20
CA ALA A 110 -20.49 -7.61 -4.33
C ALA A 110 -20.44 -7.99 -2.85
N VAL A 111 -21.05 -9.12 -2.48
CA VAL A 111 -21.05 -9.65 -1.10
C VAL A 111 -19.63 -10.05 -0.68
N ALA A 112 -18.86 -10.71 -1.55
CA ALA A 112 -17.47 -11.09 -1.29
C ALA A 112 -16.61 -9.86 -0.99
N ILE A 113 -16.68 -8.82 -1.82
CA ILE A 113 -15.92 -7.58 -1.64
C ILE A 113 -16.35 -6.86 -0.36
N LEU A 114 -17.66 -6.79 -0.07
CA LEU A 114 -18.15 -6.15 1.14
C LEU A 114 -17.71 -6.88 2.41
N LEU A 115 -17.87 -8.21 2.44
CA LEU A 115 -17.46 -9.03 3.59
C LEU A 115 -15.94 -9.05 3.77
N SER A 116 -15.17 -8.96 2.70
CA SER A 116 -13.71 -8.78 2.76
C SER A 116 -13.34 -7.47 3.47
N GLY A 117 -14.03 -6.38 3.14
CA GLY A 117 -13.83 -5.10 3.80
C GLY A 117 -14.22 -5.16 5.29
N LEU A 118 -15.37 -5.75 5.61
CA LEU A 118 -15.80 -5.91 7.00
C LEU A 118 -14.85 -6.77 7.82
N ALA A 119 -14.37 -7.88 7.26
CA ALA A 119 -13.39 -8.75 7.89
C ALA A 119 -12.07 -8.01 8.17
N GLY A 120 -11.58 -7.24 7.20
CA GLY A 120 -10.40 -6.37 7.37
C GLY A 120 -10.61 -5.29 8.44
N ALA A 121 -11.79 -4.66 8.49
CA ALA A 121 -12.13 -3.67 9.52
C ALA A 121 -12.14 -4.28 10.92
N VAL A 122 -12.80 -5.42 11.11
CA VAL A 122 -12.84 -6.14 12.39
C VAL A 122 -11.43 -6.54 12.82
N PHE A 123 -10.62 -7.02 11.88
CA PHE A 123 -9.24 -7.41 12.15
C PHE A 123 -8.39 -6.24 12.67
N THR A 124 -8.44 -5.09 12.01
CA THR A 124 -7.68 -3.90 12.43
C THR A 124 -8.28 -3.20 13.66
N ALA A 125 -9.52 -3.49 14.03
CA ALA A 125 -10.10 -3.02 15.29
C ALA A 125 -9.41 -3.65 16.51
N VAL A 126 -8.82 -4.85 16.39
CA VAL A 126 -8.18 -5.54 17.53
C VAL A 126 -7.04 -4.71 18.14
N PRO A 127 -6.00 -4.27 17.36
CA PRO A 127 -4.96 -3.42 17.94
C PRO A 127 -5.47 -2.06 18.40
N ALA A 128 -6.55 -1.52 17.80
CA ALA A 128 -7.17 -0.29 18.25
C ALA A 128 -7.79 -0.45 19.64
N VAL A 129 -8.54 -1.52 19.85
CA VAL A 129 -9.16 -1.84 21.17
C VAL A 129 -8.09 -2.11 22.22
N LEU A 130 -7.03 -2.84 21.89
CA LEU A 130 -5.89 -3.06 22.78
C LEU A 130 -5.24 -1.74 23.19
N LYS A 131 -5.01 -0.83 22.26
CA LYS A 131 -4.51 0.52 22.54
C LYS A 131 -5.40 1.27 23.52
N ILE A 132 -6.71 1.25 23.29
CA ILE A 132 -7.69 1.99 24.11
C ILE A 132 -7.78 1.41 25.53
N LYS A 133 -7.81 0.08 25.67
CA LYS A 133 -8.03 -0.60 26.97
C LYS A 133 -6.77 -0.76 27.80
N THR A 134 -5.64 -1.06 27.15
CA THR A 134 -4.38 -1.43 27.83
C THR A 134 -3.24 -0.45 27.59
N ASN A 135 -3.47 0.57 26.78
CA ASN A 135 -2.45 1.52 26.30
C ASN A 135 -1.22 0.84 25.65
N SER A 136 -1.42 -0.37 25.11
CA SER A 136 -0.35 -1.11 24.40
C SER A 136 0.01 -0.44 23.08
N SER A 137 1.22 -0.74 22.58
CA SER A 137 1.68 -0.24 21.30
C SER A 137 0.88 -0.85 20.15
N VAL A 138 0.23 -0.01 19.33
CA VAL A 138 -0.49 -0.43 18.11
C VAL A 138 0.47 -1.10 17.14
N LEU A 139 1.69 -0.58 17.01
CA LEU A 139 2.71 -1.11 16.11
C LEU A 139 3.06 -2.57 16.44
N VAL A 140 3.33 -2.87 17.72
CA VAL A 140 3.72 -4.22 18.15
C VAL A 140 2.54 -5.19 18.02
N SER A 141 1.36 -4.81 18.51
CA SER A 141 0.17 -5.67 18.45
C SER A 141 -0.26 -5.95 17.00
N SER A 142 -0.15 -4.97 16.10
CA SER A 142 -0.49 -5.15 14.71
C SER A 142 0.49 -6.05 13.95
N LEU A 143 1.79 -5.96 14.26
CA LEU A 143 2.79 -6.86 13.68
C LEU A 143 2.52 -8.32 14.06
N MET A 144 2.25 -8.57 15.35
CA MET A 144 1.94 -9.94 15.80
C MET A 144 0.65 -10.47 15.17
N LEU A 145 -0.36 -9.61 15.01
CA LEU A 145 -1.61 -9.97 14.37
C LEU A 145 -1.48 -10.40 12.92
N ASN A 146 -0.54 -9.85 12.15
CA ASN A 146 -0.31 -10.28 10.77
C ASN A 146 0.03 -11.78 10.68
N TYR A 147 0.89 -12.28 11.58
CA TYR A 147 1.21 -13.70 11.62
C TYR A 147 0.02 -14.55 12.07
N LEU A 148 -0.78 -14.04 13.03
CA LEU A 148 -2.03 -14.70 13.42
C LEU A 148 -3.01 -14.77 12.25
N ALA A 149 -3.14 -13.71 11.44
CA ALA A 149 -3.95 -13.71 10.22
C ALA A 149 -3.49 -14.79 9.23
N GLN A 150 -2.19 -14.88 8.99
CA GLN A 150 -1.61 -15.89 8.11
C GLN A 150 -1.92 -17.32 8.57
N TRP A 151 -1.66 -17.62 9.85
CA TRP A 151 -1.91 -18.95 10.39
C TRP A 151 -3.40 -19.28 10.47
N PHE A 152 -4.23 -18.31 10.83
CA PHE A 152 -5.69 -18.47 10.83
C PHE A 152 -6.22 -18.74 9.41
N ALA A 153 -5.75 -17.99 8.42
CA ALA A 153 -6.14 -18.20 7.02
C ALA A 153 -5.68 -19.58 6.52
N THR A 154 -4.46 -19.99 6.85
CA THR A 154 -3.95 -21.32 6.53
C THR A 154 -4.78 -22.42 7.21
N PHE A 155 -5.17 -22.23 8.47
CA PHE A 155 -6.03 -23.16 9.20
C PHE A 155 -7.39 -23.33 8.49
N ILE A 156 -8.06 -22.23 8.15
CA ILE A 156 -9.34 -22.26 7.43
C ILE A 156 -9.16 -22.90 6.05
N LEU A 157 -8.09 -22.53 5.32
CA LEU A 157 -7.79 -23.14 4.03
C LEU A 157 -7.68 -24.66 4.13
N MET A 158 -6.86 -25.17 5.04
CA MET A 158 -6.56 -26.59 5.11
C MET A 158 -7.71 -27.47 5.62
N HIS A 159 -8.57 -26.91 6.50
CA HIS A 159 -9.62 -27.71 7.15
C HIS A 159 -11.00 -27.57 6.53
N PHE A 160 -11.29 -26.45 5.83
CA PHE A 160 -12.65 -26.17 5.37
C PHE A 160 -12.78 -26.06 3.85
N ILE A 161 -11.79 -25.45 3.16
CA ILE A 161 -11.91 -25.13 1.73
C ILE A 161 -10.81 -25.76 0.87
N CYS A 162 -9.98 -26.63 1.43
CA CYS A 162 -8.86 -27.28 0.71
C CYS A 162 -9.37 -28.28 -0.34
N ASP A 163 -8.78 -28.21 -1.53
CA ASP A 163 -8.93 -29.25 -2.55
C ASP A 163 -7.95 -30.40 -2.25
N PRO A 164 -8.45 -31.61 -1.89
CA PRO A 164 -7.59 -32.74 -1.53
C PRO A 164 -6.65 -33.17 -2.65
N SER A 165 -6.98 -32.85 -3.91
CA SER A 165 -6.17 -33.23 -5.07
C SER A 165 -4.86 -32.42 -5.17
N ILE A 166 -4.77 -31.25 -4.51
CA ILE A 166 -3.63 -30.33 -4.61
C ILE A 166 -2.91 -30.17 -3.27
N GLY A 167 -3.64 -30.32 -2.16
CA GLY A 167 -3.08 -30.33 -0.82
C GLY A 167 -2.67 -28.97 -0.24
N SER A 168 -2.57 -27.89 -1.04
CA SER A 168 -2.13 -26.56 -0.56
C SER A 168 -2.92 -25.40 -1.16
N GLY A 169 -4.11 -25.64 -1.69
CA GLY A 169 -4.99 -24.62 -2.27
C GLY A 169 -6.47 -24.93 -2.06
N SER A 170 -7.31 -23.92 -2.14
CA SER A 170 -8.75 -24.09 -2.10
C SER A 170 -9.27 -24.75 -3.37
N TYR A 171 -10.55 -25.12 -3.38
CA TYR A 171 -11.26 -25.43 -4.62
C TYR A 171 -11.18 -24.26 -5.60
N LEU A 172 -11.41 -24.55 -6.90
CA LEU A 172 -11.39 -23.54 -7.95
C LEU A 172 -12.51 -22.52 -7.74
N ILE A 173 -12.14 -21.24 -7.78
CA ILE A 173 -13.10 -20.14 -7.80
C ILE A 173 -13.78 -20.15 -9.18
N PRO A 174 -15.12 -20.20 -9.25
CA PRO A 174 -15.84 -20.14 -10.52
C PRO A 174 -15.45 -18.91 -11.36
N GLU A 175 -15.23 -19.10 -12.65
CA GLU A 175 -14.84 -18.02 -13.57
C GLU A 175 -15.87 -16.88 -13.58
N GLU A 176 -17.15 -17.19 -13.37
CA GLU A 176 -18.25 -16.25 -13.32
C GLU A 176 -18.15 -15.26 -12.13
N LEU A 177 -17.43 -15.65 -11.07
CA LEU A 177 -17.20 -14.82 -9.88
C LEU A 177 -15.96 -13.95 -10.00
N LYS A 178 -15.15 -14.16 -11.00
CA LYS A 178 -13.97 -13.32 -11.23
C LYS A 178 -14.36 -11.94 -11.77
N LEU A 179 -13.60 -10.95 -11.37
CA LEU A 179 -13.78 -9.58 -11.89
C LEU A 179 -13.47 -9.55 -13.39
N PRO A 180 -14.32 -8.91 -14.21
CA PRO A 180 -14.11 -8.89 -15.64
C PRO A 180 -12.81 -8.18 -16.02
N ALA A 181 -12.07 -8.76 -16.95
CA ALA A 181 -10.92 -8.11 -17.55
C ALA A 181 -11.39 -6.92 -18.39
N MET A 182 -10.82 -5.73 -18.15
CA MET A 182 -11.18 -4.51 -18.88
C MET A 182 -10.57 -4.46 -20.28
N ILE A 183 -9.46 -5.15 -20.47
CA ILE A 183 -8.72 -5.17 -21.73
C ILE A 183 -8.39 -6.61 -22.07
N GLU A 184 -8.84 -7.07 -23.24
CA GLU A 184 -8.58 -8.43 -23.71
C GLU A 184 -7.09 -8.78 -23.71
N LYS A 185 -6.77 -10.02 -23.34
CA LYS A 185 -5.40 -10.56 -23.25
C LYS A 185 -4.50 -9.84 -22.25
N THR A 186 -5.09 -9.08 -21.32
CA THR A 186 -4.36 -8.44 -20.19
C THR A 186 -4.97 -8.87 -18.87
N ARG A 187 -4.27 -8.57 -17.77
CA ARG A 187 -4.73 -8.86 -16.40
C ARG A 187 -5.36 -7.63 -15.71
N ILE A 188 -5.54 -6.54 -16.47
CA ILE A 188 -6.22 -5.34 -15.94
C ILE A 188 -7.70 -5.66 -15.80
N HIS A 189 -8.22 -5.59 -14.58
CA HIS A 189 -9.59 -5.95 -14.24
C HIS A 189 -10.35 -4.78 -13.58
N ALA A 190 -11.66 -4.92 -13.43
CA ALA A 190 -12.53 -3.88 -12.87
C ALA A 190 -12.12 -3.40 -11.45
N GLY A 191 -11.31 -4.19 -10.74
CA GLY A 191 -10.72 -3.79 -9.46
C GLY A 191 -9.91 -2.49 -9.52
N LEU A 192 -9.37 -2.11 -10.68
CA LEU A 192 -8.70 -0.82 -10.85
C LEU A 192 -9.66 0.36 -10.59
N ILE A 193 -10.88 0.29 -11.12
CA ILE A 193 -11.89 1.34 -10.92
C ILE A 193 -12.24 1.43 -9.43
N ILE A 194 -12.43 0.28 -8.77
CA ILE A 194 -12.73 0.22 -7.33
C ILE A 194 -11.56 0.79 -6.51
N ALA A 195 -10.31 0.48 -6.87
CA ALA A 195 -9.13 1.01 -6.20
C ALA A 195 -9.01 2.54 -6.33
N LEU A 196 -9.20 3.06 -7.54
CA LEU A 196 -9.18 4.51 -7.77
C LEU A 196 -10.35 5.21 -7.03
N ALA A 197 -11.54 4.61 -7.05
CA ALA A 197 -12.67 5.10 -6.28
C ALA A 197 -12.37 5.12 -4.77
N ALA A 198 -11.75 4.06 -4.23
CA ALA A 198 -11.33 4.01 -2.83
C ALA A 198 -10.33 5.12 -2.47
N ALA A 199 -9.36 5.41 -3.35
CA ALA A 199 -8.41 6.51 -3.16
C ALA A 199 -9.11 7.89 -3.14
N VAL A 200 -10.04 8.12 -4.07
CA VAL A 200 -10.82 9.36 -4.16
C VAL A 200 -11.74 9.51 -2.93
N LEU A 201 -12.48 8.46 -2.56
CA LEU A 201 -13.34 8.46 -1.38
C LEU A 201 -12.53 8.66 -0.09
N GLY A 202 -11.37 8.03 0.02
CA GLY A 202 -10.43 8.23 1.13
C GLY A 202 -9.96 9.68 1.24
N TYR A 203 -9.68 10.33 0.12
CA TYR A 203 -9.35 11.76 0.07
C TYR A 203 -10.52 12.63 0.53
N PHE A 204 -11.73 12.43 0.00
CA PHE A 204 -12.90 13.17 0.43
C PHE A 204 -13.19 12.97 1.91
N PHE A 205 -13.06 11.74 2.40
CA PHE A 205 -13.20 11.44 3.82
C PHE A 205 -12.19 12.24 4.67
N LEU A 206 -10.90 12.18 4.35
CA LEU A 206 -9.88 12.87 5.15
C LEU A 206 -9.95 14.39 5.07
N TYR A 207 -10.25 14.95 3.89
CA TYR A 207 -10.11 16.41 3.67
C TYR A 207 -11.43 17.17 3.64
N ARG A 208 -12.57 16.48 3.50
CA ARG A 208 -13.90 17.12 3.36
C ARG A 208 -14.89 16.71 4.45
N SER A 209 -14.57 15.74 5.31
CA SER A 209 -15.45 15.35 6.41
C SER A 209 -14.98 15.91 7.76
N ARG A 210 -15.91 16.05 8.70
CA ARG A 210 -15.63 16.45 10.09
C ARG A 210 -14.72 15.44 10.79
N THR A 211 -15.01 14.15 10.64
CA THR A 211 -14.21 13.07 11.25
C THR A 211 -12.79 13.04 10.67
N GLY A 212 -12.64 13.24 9.36
CA GLY A 212 -11.32 13.33 8.74
C GLY A 212 -10.51 14.53 9.24
N TYR A 213 -11.17 15.66 9.53
CA TYR A 213 -10.53 16.78 10.20
C TYR A 213 -10.05 16.41 11.62
N GLU A 214 -10.91 15.77 12.41
CA GLU A 214 -10.58 15.29 13.76
C GLU A 214 -9.38 14.32 13.73
N LEU A 215 -9.32 13.40 12.73
CA LEU A 215 -8.18 12.50 12.52
C LEU A 215 -6.87 13.26 12.29
N ARG A 216 -6.87 14.20 11.33
CA ARG A 216 -5.67 14.96 10.99
C ARG A 216 -5.22 15.89 12.13
N LEU A 217 -6.15 16.47 12.87
CA LEU A 217 -5.87 17.28 14.04
C LEU A 217 -5.18 16.45 15.14
N THR A 218 -5.73 15.28 15.43
CA THR A 218 -5.15 14.32 16.39
C THR A 218 -3.76 13.87 15.95
N GLY A 219 -3.58 13.63 14.65
CA GLY A 219 -2.29 13.23 14.08
C GLY A 219 -1.20 14.29 14.20
N GLN A 220 -1.58 15.59 14.19
CA GLN A 220 -0.63 16.69 14.37
C GLN A 220 -0.31 16.92 15.85
N ASN A 221 -1.30 16.95 16.71
CA ASN A 221 -1.11 17.14 18.14
C ASN A 221 -2.30 16.53 18.92
N GLU A 222 -2.08 15.36 19.51
CA GLU A 222 -3.11 14.65 20.27
C GLU A 222 -3.59 15.41 21.50
N LEU A 223 -2.67 16.11 22.22
CA LEU A 223 -3.02 16.89 23.40
C LEU A 223 -3.94 18.06 23.01
N PHE A 224 -3.57 18.80 21.97
CA PHE A 224 -4.39 19.90 21.47
C PHE A 224 -5.78 19.40 21.03
N ALA A 225 -5.85 18.29 20.29
CA ALA A 225 -7.11 17.70 19.87
C ALA A 225 -7.99 17.34 21.06
N ARG A 226 -7.41 16.75 22.11
CA ARG A 226 -8.13 16.40 23.35
C ARG A 226 -8.68 17.66 24.06
N TYR A 227 -7.88 18.71 24.23
CA TYR A 227 -8.34 19.96 24.82
C TYR A 227 -9.40 20.69 23.97
N SER A 228 -9.37 20.48 22.65
CA SER A 228 -10.40 20.98 21.74
C SER A 228 -11.69 20.14 21.71
N GLY A 229 -11.82 19.14 22.60
CA GLY A 229 -13.03 18.31 22.71
C GLY A 229 -13.13 17.15 21.74
N VAL A 230 -12.05 16.82 21.02
CA VAL A 230 -12.01 15.66 20.11
C VAL A 230 -11.89 14.36 20.92
N SER A 231 -12.76 13.39 20.63
CA SER A 231 -12.67 12.06 21.23
C SER A 231 -11.57 11.22 20.59
N ILE A 232 -10.42 11.10 21.27
CA ILE A 232 -9.27 10.31 20.78
C ILE A 232 -9.67 8.84 20.56
N VAL A 233 -10.50 8.27 21.44
CA VAL A 233 -11.01 6.90 21.30
C VAL A 233 -11.75 6.72 19.98
N LYS A 234 -12.65 7.64 19.64
CA LYS A 234 -13.36 7.62 18.35
C LYS A 234 -12.41 7.74 17.17
N VAL A 235 -11.45 8.65 17.24
CA VAL A 235 -10.45 8.86 16.19
C VAL A 235 -9.64 7.60 15.95
N VAL A 236 -9.12 6.98 17.00
CA VAL A 236 -8.37 5.72 16.91
C VAL A 236 -9.22 4.62 16.26
N LEU A 237 -10.43 4.38 16.75
CA LEU A 237 -11.32 3.33 16.21
C LEU A 237 -11.68 3.58 14.75
N VAL A 238 -12.13 4.78 14.41
CA VAL A 238 -12.57 5.11 13.04
C VAL A 238 -11.42 5.00 12.05
N SER A 239 -10.23 5.50 12.39
CA SER A 239 -9.06 5.41 11.50
C SER A 239 -8.68 3.95 11.21
N GLN A 240 -8.71 3.07 12.23
CA GLN A 240 -8.36 1.68 12.07
C GLN A 240 -9.42 0.89 11.30
N LEU A 241 -10.70 1.07 11.67
CA LEU A 241 -11.82 0.41 10.99
C LEU A 241 -11.88 0.75 9.49
N LEU A 242 -11.77 2.03 9.14
CA LEU A 242 -11.81 2.45 7.73
C LEU A 242 -10.57 2.02 6.96
N GLY A 243 -9.38 2.17 7.55
CA GLY A 243 -8.17 1.73 6.89
C GLY A 243 -8.14 0.22 6.67
N GLY A 244 -8.57 -0.56 7.69
CA GLY A 244 -8.71 -2.01 7.58
C GLY A 244 -9.79 -2.44 6.61
N PHE A 245 -10.91 -1.72 6.54
CA PHE A 245 -11.96 -1.96 5.54
C PHE A 245 -11.42 -1.85 4.12
N ILE A 246 -10.71 -0.76 3.82
CA ILE A 246 -10.14 -0.54 2.47
C ILE A 246 -9.08 -1.59 2.14
N ALA A 247 -8.21 -1.93 3.10
CA ALA A 247 -7.20 -2.98 2.90
C ALA A 247 -7.86 -4.36 2.68
N GLY A 248 -8.90 -4.69 3.45
CA GLY A 248 -9.68 -5.92 3.29
C GLY A 248 -10.39 -6.01 1.95
N VAL A 249 -11.03 -4.90 1.49
CA VAL A 249 -11.58 -4.82 0.13
C VAL A 249 -10.51 -5.10 -0.91
N GLY A 250 -9.29 -4.56 -0.72
CA GLY A 250 -8.15 -4.84 -1.60
C GLY A 250 -7.84 -6.33 -1.69
N GLY A 251 -7.83 -7.05 -0.56
CA GLY A 251 -7.62 -8.50 -0.53
C GLY A 251 -8.71 -9.28 -1.26
N GLY A 252 -9.97 -8.89 -1.07
CA GLY A 252 -11.10 -9.51 -1.79
C GLY A 252 -11.06 -9.27 -3.29
N VAL A 253 -10.77 -8.04 -3.71
CA VAL A 253 -10.62 -7.67 -5.13
C VAL A 253 -9.45 -8.40 -5.78
N GLU A 254 -8.33 -8.52 -5.07
CA GLU A 254 -7.16 -9.23 -5.56
C GLU A 254 -7.44 -10.72 -5.78
N LEU A 255 -8.12 -11.36 -4.84
CA LEU A 255 -8.47 -12.77 -4.98
C LEU A 255 -9.44 -13.03 -6.14
N LEU A 256 -10.43 -12.16 -6.33
CA LEU A 256 -11.38 -12.26 -7.45
C LEU A 256 -10.79 -11.76 -8.78
N SER A 257 -9.51 -11.41 -8.82
CA SER A 257 -8.84 -11.02 -10.06
C SER A 257 -8.65 -12.23 -10.99
N PRO A 258 -8.47 -12.00 -12.29
CA PRO A 258 -8.18 -13.08 -13.25
C PRO A 258 -6.85 -13.82 -13.00
N ILE A 259 -6.04 -13.36 -12.05
CA ILE A 259 -4.72 -13.94 -11.73
C ILE A 259 -4.86 -15.18 -10.90
N TYR A 260 -5.76 -15.15 -9.90
CA TYR A 260 -5.94 -16.21 -8.96
C TYR A 260 -7.10 -17.12 -9.39
N SER A 261 -6.80 -18.38 -9.58
CA SER A 261 -7.83 -19.41 -9.82
C SER A 261 -8.36 -20.04 -8.54
N ARG A 262 -7.64 -19.87 -7.43
CA ARG A 262 -7.93 -20.42 -6.11
C ARG A 262 -7.23 -19.63 -5.01
N PHE A 263 -7.71 -19.74 -3.79
CA PHE A 263 -7.01 -19.20 -2.63
C PHE A 263 -5.87 -20.15 -2.23
N SER A 264 -4.63 -19.67 -2.28
CA SER A 264 -3.42 -20.44 -1.95
C SER A 264 -2.40 -19.59 -1.17
N TRP A 265 -2.85 -18.54 -0.49
CA TRP A 265 -1.98 -17.65 0.25
C TRP A 265 -1.59 -18.25 1.60
N THR A 266 -0.52 -19.03 1.61
CA THR A 266 0.05 -19.64 2.82
C THR A 266 1.11 -18.78 3.50
N SER A 267 1.54 -17.69 2.85
CA SER A 267 2.47 -16.69 3.36
C SER A 267 1.93 -15.28 3.17
N LEU A 268 2.44 -14.33 3.94
CA LEU A 268 2.12 -12.91 3.76
C LEU A 268 2.65 -12.43 2.41
N LEU A 269 1.84 -11.62 1.71
CA LEU A 269 2.12 -11.17 0.35
C LEU A 269 3.02 -9.92 0.27
N GLY A 270 3.18 -9.22 1.41
CA GLY A 270 4.03 -8.03 1.53
C GLY A 270 3.36 -6.71 1.13
N TYR A 271 2.10 -6.72 0.72
CA TYR A 271 1.39 -5.50 0.29
C TYR A 271 1.21 -4.48 1.43
N GLY A 272 1.11 -4.95 2.68
CA GLY A 272 1.01 -4.06 3.83
C GLY A 272 2.32 -3.32 4.13
N TRP A 273 3.46 -3.97 3.92
CA TRP A 273 4.76 -3.31 4.02
C TRP A 273 4.96 -2.26 2.94
N ASP A 274 4.59 -2.60 1.71
CA ASP A 274 4.62 -1.66 0.59
C ASP A 274 3.69 -0.47 0.80
N ALA A 275 2.57 -0.69 1.46
CA ALA A 275 1.61 0.36 1.79
C ALA A 275 2.23 1.49 2.63
N ILE A 276 3.17 1.16 3.54
CA ILE A 276 3.91 2.17 4.33
C ILE A 276 4.74 3.06 3.40
N ILE A 277 5.41 2.43 2.44
CA ILE A 277 6.23 3.12 1.45
C ILE A 277 5.35 4.05 0.59
N ILE A 278 4.25 3.51 0.09
CA ILE A 278 3.28 4.25 -0.73
C ILE A 278 2.69 5.42 0.06
N CYS A 279 2.29 5.18 1.30
CA CYS A 279 1.76 6.20 2.19
C CYS A 279 2.76 7.34 2.42
N THR A 280 4.03 7.00 2.66
CA THR A 280 5.12 7.98 2.85
C THR A 280 5.37 8.77 1.58
N LEU A 281 5.45 8.12 0.41
CA LEU A 281 5.59 8.78 -0.90
C LEU A 281 4.39 9.68 -1.20
N ALA A 282 3.19 9.25 -0.85
CA ALA A 282 1.95 10.01 -1.00
C ALA A 282 1.78 11.12 0.06
N LYS A 283 2.71 11.24 1.02
CA LYS A 283 2.65 12.21 2.15
C LYS A 283 1.32 12.12 2.91
N ASN A 284 0.90 10.92 3.24
CA ASN A 284 -0.38 10.60 3.90
C ASN A 284 -1.63 11.13 3.17
N ASN A 285 -1.53 11.37 1.85
CA ASN A 285 -2.66 11.85 1.06
C ASN A 285 -3.17 10.73 0.13
N PRO A 286 -4.39 10.21 0.34
CA PRO A 286 -4.95 9.13 -0.47
C PRO A 286 -5.01 9.43 -1.97
N LEU A 287 -5.16 10.70 -2.37
CA LEU A 287 -5.23 11.07 -3.79
C LEU A 287 -3.91 10.83 -4.54
N TYR A 288 -2.78 10.81 -3.83
CA TYR A 288 -1.46 10.56 -4.41
C TYR A 288 -1.05 9.08 -4.32
N THR A 289 -1.82 8.23 -3.61
CA THR A 289 -1.51 6.79 -3.52
C THR A 289 -1.49 6.08 -4.87
N PRO A 290 -2.35 6.39 -5.87
CA PRO A 290 -2.25 5.76 -7.18
C PRO A 290 -0.92 6.05 -7.90
N LEU A 291 -0.40 7.27 -7.78
CA LEU A 291 0.89 7.64 -8.38
C LEU A 291 2.06 6.94 -7.68
N ALA A 292 2.04 6.88 -6.35
CA ALA A 292 3.05 6.18 -5.57
C ALA A 292 3.01 4.65 -5.83
N ALA A 293 1.80 4.08 -5.92
CA ALA A 293 1.59 2.68 -6.27
C ALA A 293 2.06 2.34 -7.69
N LEU A 294 1.80 3.23 -8.66
CA LEU A 294 2.30 3.08 -10.02
C LEU A 294 3.83 3.05 -10.06
N PHE A 295 4.49 3.96 -9.34
CA PHE A 295 5.95 3.99 -9.25
C PHE A 295 6.52 2.67 -8.67
N LEU A 296 5.96 2.20 -7.56
CA LEU A 296 6.41 0.96 -6.93
C LEU A 296 6.12 -0.28 -7.79
N ALA A 297 4.93 -0.35 -8.39
CA ALA A 297 4.55 -1.42 -9.31
C ALA A 297 5.45 -1.44 -10.56
N TYR A 298 5.81 -0.28 -11.07
CA TYR A 298 6.75 -0.16 -12.19
C TYR A 298 8.13 -0.72 -11.84
N LEU A 299 8.68 -0.34 -10.69
CA LEU A 299 9.95 -0.86 -10.21
C LEU A 299 9.91 -2.39 -10.02
N ARG A 300 8.85 -2.92 -9.40
CA ARG A 300 8.67 -4.36 -9.19
C ARG A 300 8.57 -5.14 -10.49
N THR A 301 7.75 -4.66 -11.42
CA THR A 301 7.57 -5.32 -12.72
C THR A 301 8.85 -5.25 -13.54
N GLY A 302 9.51 -4.10 -13.59
CA GLY A 302 10.81 -3.94 -14.26
C GLY A 302 11.87 -4.86 -13.71
N ALA A 303 11.95 -4.97 -12.40
CA ALA A 303 12.86 -5.84 -11.69
C ALA A 303 12.57 -7.33 -11.94
N SER A 304 11.30 -7.73 -11.95
CA SER A 304 10.89 -9.10 -12.31
C SER A 304 11.22 -9.43 -13.77
N ILE A 305 11.09 -8.47 -14.68
CA ILE A 305 11.48 -8.64 -16.08
C ILE A 305 13.01 -8.76 -16.19
N MET A 306 13.75 -7.89 -15.50
CA MET A 306 15.22 -7.93 -15.48
C MET A 306 15.73 -9.30 -15.04
N SER A 307 15.21 -9.86 -13.94
CA SER A 307 15.66 -11.18 -13.43
C SER A 307 15.35 -12.35 -14.39
N ARG A 308 14.40 -12.21 -15.30
CA ARG A 308 14.07 -13.24 -16.30
C ARG A 308 14.95 -13.16 -17.56
N TYR A 309 15.48 -12.01 -17.87
CA TYR A 309 16.22 -11.75 -19.12
C TYR A 309 17.71 -11.52 -18.92
N THR A 310 18.16 -11.45 -17.66
CA THR A 310 19.58 -11.24 -17.32
C THR A 310 20.02 -12.23 -16.25
N ASP A 311 21.32 -12.20 -15.95
CA ASP A 311 21.96 -13.01 -14.91
C ASP A 311 21.74 -12.51 -13.47
N VAL A 312 20.95 -11.43 -13.29
CA VAL A 312 20.66 -10.86 -11.97
C VAL A 312 19.59 -11.68 -11.28
N THR A 313 19.92 -12.26 -10.12
CA THR A 313 18.99 -13.08 -9.35
C THR A 313 17.90 -12.24 -8.67
N LEU A 314 16.77 -12.88 -8.30
CA LEU A 314 15.65 -12.20 -7.66
C LEU A 314 16.03 -11.55 -6.33
N GLU A 315 16.95 -12.15 -5.58
CA GLU A 315 17.45 -11.64 -4.29
C GLU A 315 18.17 -10.29 -4.47
N ILE A 316 19.03 -10.19 -5.49
CA ILE A 316 19.72 -8.94 -5.82
C ILE A 316 18.75 -7.86 -6.26
N VAL A 317 17.74 -8.26 -7.01
CA VAL A 317 16.64 -7.37 -7.41
C VAL A 317 15.92 -6.82 -6.17
N GLN A 318 15.59 -7.67 -5.21
CA GLN A 318 14.92 -7.25 -3.96
C GLN A 318 15.81 -6.31 -3.12
N ILE A 319 17.11 -6.59 -3.02
CA ILE A 319 18.07 -5.69 -2.36
C ILE A 319 18.10 -4.33 -3.05
N THR A 320 18.20 -4.33 -4.37
CA THR A 320 18.21 -3.10 -5.19
C THR A 320 16.93 -2.28 -4.99
N GLN A 321 15.78 -2.94 -5.01
CA GLN A 321 14.49 -2.29 -4.71
C GLN A 321 14.46 -1.72 -3.29
N GLY A 322 14.90 -2.48 -2.30
CA GLY A 322 14.96 -2.03 -0.90
C GLY A 322 15.80 -0.76 -0.74
N ILE A 323 16.92 -0.66 -1.43
CA ILE A 323 17.80 0.51 -1.42
C ILE A 323 17.12 1.71 -2.11
N ILE A 324 16.49 1.51 -3.28
CA ILE A 324 15.75 2.58 -3.96
C ILE A 324 14.67 3.14 -3.04
N ILE A 325 13.89 2.25 -2.45
CA ILE A 325 12.80 2.60 -1.55
C ILE A 325 13.31 3.35 -0.32
N LEU A 326 14.35 2.82 0.34
CA LEU A 326 14.94 3.43 1.54
C LEU A 326 15.41 4.85 1.25
N LEU A 327 16.11 5.08 0.16
CA LEU A 327 16.64 6.40 -0.19
C LEU A 327 15.54 7.36 -0.64
N VAL A 328 14.52 6.88 -1.36
CA VAL A 328 13.37 7.71 -1.79
C VAL A 328 12.50 8.12 -0.59
N VAL A 329 12.30 7.20 0.38
CA VAL A 329 11.49 7.43 1.59
C VAL A 329 12.24 8.22 2.66
N ALA A 330 13.57 8.29 2.62
CA ALA A 330 14.37 9.01 3.61
C ALA A 330 14.04 10.51 3.66
N GLU A 331 12.94 10.87 4.33
CA GLU A 331 12.48 12.28 4.46
C GLU A 331 13.51 13.20 5.11
N GLN A 332 14.39 12.65 5.94
CA GLN A 332 15.42 13.38 6.65
C GLN A 332 16.64 13.70 5.78
N PHE A 333 16.71 13.15 4.58
CA PHE A 333 17.80 13.46 3.67
C PHE A 333 17.84 14.96 3.35
N LEU A 334 18.94 15.62 3.68
CA LEU A 334 19.14 17.07 3.56
C LEU A 334 18.20 17.94 4.45
N SER A 335 17.60 17.40 5.50
CA SER A 335 16.75 18.17 6.42
C SER A 335 17.50 19.38 7.05
N GLY A 336 18.77 19.19 7.41
CA GLY A 336 19.60 20.27 7.92
C GLY A 336 19.80 21.45 6.95
N TYR A 337 19.87 21.16 5.66
CA TYR A 337 19.95 22.21 4.63
C TYR A 337 18.61 22.93 4.44
N ARG A 338 17.50 22.20 4.51
CA ARG A 338 16.14 22.75 4.51
C ARG A 338 15.93 23.75 5.64
N HIS A 339 16.31 23.41 6.87
CA HIS A 339 16.19 24.31 8.02
C HIS A 339 17.02 25.59 7.83
N ARG A 340 18.23 25.48 7.26
CA ARG A 340 19.07 26.64 6.96
C ARG A 340 18.47 27.54 5.87
N MET A 341 17.83 26.98 4.85
CA MET A 341 17.15 27.76 3.80
C MET A 341 15.94 28.50 4.36
N ILE A 342 15.08 27.83 5.11
CA ILE A 342 13.90 28.45 5.73
C ILE A 342 14.32 29.57 6.68
N ALA A 343 15.35 29.35 7.48
CA ALA A 343 15.89 30.37 8.38
C ALA A 343 16.45 31.58 7.61
N LYS A 344 17.16 31.37 6.51
CA LYS A 344 17.66 32.46 5.65
C LYS A 344 16.53 33.26 5.01
N GLU A 345 15.49 32.62 4.52
CA GLU A 345 14.31 33.30 3.94
C GLU A 345 13.55 34.10 5.01
N ALA A 346 13.38 33.54 6.21
CA ALA A 346 12.76 34.28 7.33
C ALA A 346 13.56 35.52 7.73
N ILE A 347 14.90 35.42 7.80
CA ILE A 347 15.78 36.54 8.10
C ILE A 347 15.73 37.59 6.97
N ALA A 348 15.68 37.18 5.71
CA ALA A 348 15.58 38.09 4.58
C ALA A 348 14.26 38.87 4.59
N ALA A 349 13.14 38.16 4.88
CA ALA A 349 11.82 38.78 4.98
C ALA A 349 11.75 39.80 6.13
N LEU A 350 12.35 39.52 7.30
CA LEU A 350 12.43 40.46 8.43
C LEU A 350 13.24 41.71 8.07
N LYS A 351 14.34 41.55 7.33
CA LYS A 351 15.15 42.70 6.88
C LYS A 351 14.44 43.59 5.84
N GLU A 352 13.57 42.99 5.00
CA GLU A 352 12.72 43.77 4.08
C GLU A 352 11.60 44.53 4.79
N GLU A 353 11.11 44.03 5.92
CA GLU A 353 10.13 44.74 6.76
C GLU A 353 10.77 45.84 7.61
N GLU A 354 12.00 45.67 8.11
CA GLU A 354 12.74 46.68 8.87
C GLU A 354 13.30 47.83 7.99
N GLY A 355 13.41 47.57 6.67
CA GLY A 355 13.90 48.57 5.70
C GLY A 355 12.80 49.44 5.06
N LYS A 356 11.53 49.20 5.41
CA LYS A 356 10.36 50.02 5.03
C LYS A 356 9.85 50.84 6.18
#